data_27bb067a393a6866f14eb995f58247c6
#
_entry.id   27bb067a393a6866f14eb995f58247c6
#
_cell.length_a   1.000
_cell.length_b   1.000
_cell.length_c   1.000
_cell.angle_alpha   90.00
_cell.angle_beta   90.00
_cell.angle_gamma   90.00
#
_symmetry.space_group_name_H-M   'P 1'
#
loop_
_entity.id
_entity.type
_entity.pdbx_description
1 polymer ?
#
loop_
_entity_poly.entity_id
_entity_poly.type
_entity_poly.pdbx_seq_one_letter_code
_entity_poly.pdbx_strand_id
1 'polypeptide(L)'
;LNIETKPDRSPVTDADRAVELALKGILAAERPDDGIVGEEFGNSGSTTRKWIIDPIDGTANYMRGVPVWASLIALSIDGHAVVSVVSAPALGKRWWAAPGIAKTSEIDGTIRDLKVSNIEDLEHASLSYNNLQLWDQFGFLEQLISLSRKVWRTRAYGDFYSYMLLAEGSVDIVAEHDLKLYDIAALVPIVEQSGGTFTAVDGPLTEGSSSVLATNGKLHDTVMSNLT
;
A
#
# COMPACT_ATOMS: atom_id res chain seq x y z
N LEU A 1 -3.81 22.28 12.82
CA LEU A 1 -3.11 21.01 12.69
C LEU A 1 -1.84 21.08 13.54
N ASN A 2 -1.75 20.33 14.65
CA ASN A 2 -0.49 20.16 15.35
C ASN A 2 0.31 19.08 14.62
N ILE A 3 1.57 19.36 14.38
CA ILE A 3 2.49 18.48 13.66
C ILE A 3 3.63 18.14 14.61
N GLU A 4 3.88 16.86 14.78
CA GLU A 4 5.03 16.34 15.53
C GLU A 4 5.91 15.52 14.58
N THR A 5 7.17 15.35 14.93
CA THR A 5 8.11 14.51 14.19
C THR A 5 8.42 13.29 15.06
N LYS A 6 8.16 12.09 14.52
CA LYS A 6 8.50 10.83 15.19
C LYS A 6 10.02 10.61 15.26
N PRO A 7 10.51 9.68 16.08
CA PRO A 7 11.96 9.38 16.19
C PRO A 7 12.60 8.95 14.84
N ASP A 8 11.85 8.32 13.96
CA ASP A 8 12.26 7.94 12.62
C ASP A 8 12.19 9.08 11.59
N ARG A 9 11.87 10.31 12.05
CA ARG A 9 11.69 11.54 11.28
C ARG A 9 10.43 11.60 10.42
N SER A 10 9.54 10.61 10.47
CA SER A 10 8.24 10.70 9.84
C SER A 10 7.36 11.73 10.57
N PRO A 11 6.48 12.45 9.87
CA PRO A 11 5.53 13.35 10.51
C PRO A 11 4.35 12.57 11.09
N VAL A 12 3.73 13.12 12.14
CA VAL A 12 2.44 12.71 12.66
C VAL A 12 1.61 13.94 12.99
N THR A 13 0.31 13.87 12.80
CA THR A 13 -0.61 14.96 13.08
C THR A 13 -1.69 14.55 14.08
N ASP A 14 -2.42 15.55 14.62
CA ASP A 14 -3.61 15.28 15.44
C ASP A 14 -4.67 14.46 14.69
N ALA A 15 -4.69 14.56 13.35
CA ALA A 15 -5.65 13.84 12.52
C ALA A 15 -5.34 12.34 12.48
N ASP A 16 -4.06 11.95 12.35
CA ASP A 16 -3.63 10.54 12.38
C ASP A 16 -4.12 9.88 13.67
N ARG A 17 -3.82 10.49 14.81
CA ARG A 17 -4.22 9.99 16.13
C ARG A 17 -5.74 9.94 16.30
N ALA A 18 -6.46 10.97 15.83
CA ALA A 18 -7.93 11.03 15.95
C ALA A 18 -8.60 9.94 15.09
N VAL A 19 -8.12 9.71 13.88
CA VAL A 19 -8.65 8.66 12.98
C VAL A 19 -8.38 7.28 13.57
N GLU A 20 -7.14 7.00 14.04
CA GLU A 20 -6.84 5.69 14.63
C GLU A 20 -7.67 5.43 15.89
N LEU A 21 -7.82 6.41 16.78
CA LEU A 21 -8.66 6.27 17.98
C LEU A 21 -10.13 5.98 17.63
N ALA A 22 -10.68 6.68 16.63
CA ALA A 22 -12.06 6.45 16.19
C ALA A 22 -12.24 5.03 15.63
N LEU A 23 -11.31 4.58 14.77
CA LEU A 23 -11.33 3.22 14.20
C LEU A 23 -11.17 2.15 15.28
N LYS A 24 -10.23 2.34 16.23
CA LYS A 24 -10.03 1.42 17.37
C LYS A 24 -11.30 1.33 18.23
N GLY A 25 -11.98 2.44 18.48
CA GLY A 25 -13.24 2.46 19.23
C GLY A 25 -14.35 1.67 18.56
N ILE A 26 -14.52 1.83 17.25
CA ILE A 26 -15.51 1.09 16.45
C ILE A 26 -15.18 -0.41 16.44
N LEU A 27 -13.92 -0.75 16.15
CA LEU A 27 -13.51 -2.15 16.07
C LEU A 27 -13.60 -2.85 17.42
N ALA A 28 -13.23 -2.20 18.51
CA ALA A 28 -13.36 -2.77 19.85
C ALA A 28 -14.82 -3.04 20.23
N ALA A 29 -15.76 -2.22 19.77
CA ALA A 29 -17.18 -2.42 20.01
C ALA A 29 -17.78 -3.55 19.15
N GLU A 30 -17.42 -3.58 17.86
CA GLU A 30 -18.01 -4.50 16.87
C GLU A 30 -17.29 -5.84 16.79
N ARG A 31 -16.03 -5.90 17.20
CA ARG A 31 -15.12 -7.05 17.10
C ARG A 31 -14.24 -7.18 18.35
N PRO A 32 -14.81 -7.36 19.54
CA PRO A 32 -14.10 -7.28 20.82
C PRO A 32 -13.01 -8.36 21.00
N ASP A 33 -13.10 -9.47 20.28
CA ASP A 33 -12.14 -10.57 20.35
C ASP A 33 -10.98 -10.43 19.34
N ASP A 34 -11.04 -9.46 18.42
CA ASP A 34 -9.99 -9.24 17.44
C ASP A 34 -8.86 -8.38 18.03
N GLY A 35 -7.64 -8.60 17.55
CA GLY A 35 -6.53 -7.71 17.84
C GLY A 35 -6.53 -6.47 16.96
N ILE A 36 -5.74 -5.48 17.34
CA ILE A 36 -5.51 -4.25 16.56
C ILE A 36 -4.03 -3.97 16.53
N VAL A 37 -3.51 -3.69 15.34
CA VAL A 37 -2.17 -3.17 15.08
C VAL A 37 -2.34 -1.80 14.43
N GLY A 38 -1.97 -0.76 15.14
CA GLY A 38 -2.05 0.62 14.64
C GLY A 38 -0.68 1.25 14.52
N GLU A 39 -0.56 2.21 13.64
CA GLU A 39 0.66 2.98 13.44
C GLU A 39 1.00 3.84 14.66
N GLU A 40 -0.01 4.51 15.26
CA GLU A 40 0.19 5.54 16.28
C GLU A 40 0.10 4.99 17.71
N PHE A 41 -0.76 4.02 17.97
CA PHE A 41 -1.01 3.48 19.31
C PHE A 41 -0.57 2.03 19.49
N GLY A 42 0.12 1.47 18.49
CA GLY A 42 0.71 0.13 18.57
C GLY A 42 -0.32 -1.00 18.66
N ASN A 43 0.11 -2.13 19.22
CA ASN A 43 -0.59 -3.40 19.15
C ASN A 43 -1.39 -3.70 20.41
N SER A 44 -2.56 -4.32 20.24
CA SER A 44 -3.40 -4.81 21.35
C SER A 44 -4.23 -6.02 20.91
N GLY A 45 -4.62 -6.87 21.87
CA GLY A 45 -5.55 -7.98 21.66
C GLY A 45 -4.92 -9.22 20.96
N SER A 46 -5.72 -9.93 20.18
CA SER A 46 -5.35 -11.18 19.51
C SER A 46 -4.25 -10.96 18.46
N THR A 47 -3.34 -11.94 18.34
CA THR A 47 -2.32 -11.97 17.29
C THR A 47 -2.73 -12.80 16.07
N THR A 48 -3.68 -13.70 16.23
CA THR A 48 -4.15 -14.62 15.19
C THR A 48 -5.12 -13.95 14.22
N ARG A 49 -6.05 -13.15 14.78
CA ARG A 49 -7.03 -12.38 14.02
C ARG A 49 -6.92 -10.92 14.46
N LYS A 50 -6.50 -10.04 13.58
CA LYS A 50 -6.21 -8.66 13.92
C LYS A 50 -6.50 -7.69 12.78
N TRP A 51 -6.90 -6.49 13.14
CA TRP A 51 -7.03 -5.36 12.25
C TRP A 51 -5.71 -4.58 12.21
N ILE A 52 -5.25 -4.29 11.01
CA ILE A 52 -4.04 -3.50 10.77
C ILE A 52 -4.49 -2.17 10.19
N ILE A 53 -4.06 -1.08 10.80
CA ILE A 53 -4.55 0.27 10.51
C ILE A 53 -3.38 1.21 10.28
N ASP A 54 -3.39 1.87 9.11
CA ASP A 54 -2.72 3.13 8.89
C ASP A 54 -3.79 4.23 8.83
N PRO A 55 -3.83 5.14 9.79
CA PRO A 55 -4.86 6.17 9.82
C PRO A 55 -4.79 7.14 8.66
N ILE A 56 -3.57 7.57 8.27
CA ILE A 56 -3.33 8.48 7.15
C ILE A 56 -2.01 8.10 6.47
N ASP A 57 -2.05 7.10 5.58
CA ASP A 57 -0.94 6.84 4.66
C ASP A 57 -0.73 8.08 3.76
N GLY A 58 0.53 8.52 3.64
CA GLY A 58 0.86 9.77 2.99
C GLY A 58 0.70 11.01 3.88
N THR A 59 1.02 10.94 5.19
CA THR A 59 0.94 12.05 6.14
C THR A 59 1.69 13.29 5.65
N ALA A 60 2.83 13.14 4.99
CA ALA A 60 3.58 14.25 4.41
C ALA A 60 2.78 15.00 3.31
N ASN A 61 2.04 14.28 2.49
CA ASN A 61 1.11 14.81 1.49
C ASN A 61 -0.07 15.52 2.16
N TYR A 62 -0.68 14.86 3.16
CA TYR A 62 -1.79 15.42 3.93
C TYR A 62 -1.44 16.79 4.52
N MET A 63 -0.29 16.91 5.18
CA MET A 63 0.20 18.15 5.78
C MET A 63 0.41 19.27 4.76
N ARG A 64 0.74 18.93 3.53
CA ARG A 64 1.02 19.88 2.43
C ARG A 64 -0.19 20.18 1.56
N GLY A 65 -1.35 19.57 1.84
CA GLY A 65 -2.56 19.72 1.04
C GLY A 65 -2.50 19.04 -0.33
N VAL A 66 -1.56 18.08 -0.51
CA VAL A 66 -1.53 17.21 -1.68
C VAL A 66 -2.61 16.13 -1.49
N PRO A 67 -3.53 15.90 -2.45
CA PRO A 67 -4.70 15.05 -2.25
C PRO A 67 -4.40 13.55 -2.29
N VAL A 68 -3.12 13.13 -2.26
CA VAL A 68 -2.68 11.75 -2.28
C VAL A 68 -2.38 11.28 -0.85
N TRP A 69 -3.42 10.87 -0.15
CA TRP A 69 -3.40 10.29 1.19
C TRP A 69 -4.68 9.48 1.41
N ALA A 70 -4.61 8.44 2.25
CA ALA A 70 -5.73 7.54 2.51
C ALA A 70 -5.66 6.92 3.90
N SER A 71 -6.82 6.49 4.44
CA SER A 71 -6.85 5.53 5.54
C SER A 71 -6.80 4.11 4.99
N LEU A 72 -5.88 3.29 5.52
CA LEU A 72 -5.69 1.91 5.15
C LEU A 72 -6.15 1.00 6.30
N ILE A 73 -7.02 0.04 5.99
CA ILE A 73 -7.53 -0.91 6.99
C ILE A 73 -7.50 -2.31 6.38
N ALA A 74 -6.88 -3.26 7.07
CA ALA A 74 -6.87 -4.66 6.69
C ALA A 74 -7.26 -5.58 7.86
N LEU A 75 -7.96 -6.65 7.56
CA LEU A 75 -8.12 -7.78 8.47
C LEU A 75 -7.08 -8.84 8.11
N SER A 76 -6.20 -9.14 9.06
CA SER A 76 -5.23 -10.23 8.97
C SER A 76 -5.70 -11.43 9.78
N ILE A 77 -5.60 -12.62 9.20
CA ILE A 77 -5.85 -13.91 9.86
C ILE A 77 -4.60 -14.77 9.67
N ASP A 78 -4.02 -15.23 10.76
CA ASP A 78 -2.79 -16.06 10.77
C ASP A 78 -1.64 -15.43 9.96
N GLY A 79 -1.49 -14.10 10.05
CA GLY A 79 -0.44 -13.36 9.37
C GLY A 79 -0.74 -12.99 7.89
N HIS A 80 -1.92 -13.36 7.37
CA HIS A 80 -2.33 -13.07 5.99
C HIS A 80 -3.47 -12.06 5.96
N ALA A 81 -3.28 -10.93 5.27
CA ALA A 81 -4.35 -9.97 5.05
C ALA A 81 -5.38 -10.58 4.08
N VAL A 82 -6.66 -10.65 4.50
CA VAL A 82 -7.73 -11.34 3.75
C VAL A 82 -8.84 -10.41 3.28
N VAL A 83 -9.05 -9.30 4.00
CA VAL A 83 -10.03 -8.26 3.64
C VAL A 83 -9.35 -6.92 3.84
N SER A 84 -9.59 -5.99 2.94
CA SER A 84 -9.03 -4.65 3.09
C SER A 84 -9.88 -3.56 2.48
N VAL A 85 -9.68 -2.35 2.96
CA VAL A 85 -10.21 -1.12 2.38
C VAL A 85 -9.15 -0.03 2.42
N VAL A 86 -9.07 0.72 1.33
CA VAL A 86 -8.29 1.96 1.17
C VAL A 86 -9.29 3.07 0.89
N SER A 87 -9.35 4.09 1.74
CA SER A 87 -10.28 5.21 1.62
C SER A 87 -9.52 6.52 1.45
N ALA A 88 -9.60 7.11 0.26
CA ALA A 88 -8.95 8.37 -0.10
C ALA A 88 -10.00 9.49 -0.28
N PRO A 89 -10.45 10.14 0.80
CA PRO A 89 -11.57 11.09 0.74
C PRO A 89 -11.24 12.33 -0.08
N ALA A 90 -9.98 12.77 -0.12
CA ALA A 90 -9.57 13.90 -0.95
C ALA A 90 -9.67 13.62 -2.47
N LEU A 91 -9.57 12.35 -2.87
CA LEU A 91 -9.79 11.88 -4.25
C LEU A 91 -11.26 11.49 -4.50
N GLY A 92 -12.09 11.43 -3.46
CA GLY A 92 -13.47 10.94 -3.56
C GLY A 92 -13.54 9.45 -3.94
N LYS A 93 -12.50 8.67 -3.65
CA LYS A 93 -12.37 7.28 -4.07
C LYS A 93 -12.20 6.34 -2.89
N ARG A 94 -12.62 5.11 -3.09
CA ARG A 94 -12.40 3.99 -2.17
C ARG A 94 -12.15 2.71 -2.95
N TRP A 95 -11.20 1.91 -2.49
CA TRP A 95 -10.90 0.59 -3.02
C TRP A 95 -11.07 -0.42 -1.89
N TRP A 96 -11.54 -1.63 -2.22
CA TRP A 96 -11.65 -2.70 -1.24
C TRP A 96 -11.50 -4.07 -1.89
N ALA A 97 -11.07 -5.03 -1.10
CA ALA A 97 -10.96 -6.42 -1.51
C ALA A 97 -11.41 -7.39 -0.42
N ALA A 98 -11.90 -8.52 -0.87
CA ALA A 98 -12.19 -9.73 -0.10
C ALA A 98 -11.97 -10.93 -1.02
N PRO A 99 -11.94 -12.18 -0.53
CA PRO A 99 -11.77 -13.34 -1.38
C PRO A 99 -12.74 -13.35 -2.58
N GLY A 100 -12.19 -13.32 -3.81
CA GLY A 100 -12.93 -13.24 -5.05
C GLY A 100 -13.51 -11.87 -5.40
N ILE A 101 -13.16 -10.81 -4.66
CA ILE A 101 -13.69 -9.46 -4.86
C ILE A 101 -12.54 -8.46 -4.83
N ALA A 102 -12.44 -7.63 -5.88
CA ALA A 102 -11.63 -6.40 -5.86
C ALA A 102 -12.41 -5.31 -6.60
N LYS A 103 -12.74 -4.23 -5.90
CA LYS A 103 -13.61 -3.16 -6.42
C LYS A 103 -13.11 -1.78 -6.03
N THR A 104 -13.55 -0.79 -6.80
CA THR A 104 -13.39 0.63 -6.47
C THR A 104 -14.73 1.36 -6.59
N SER A 105 -14.92 2.40 -5.79
CA SER A 105 -15.98 3.39 -6.00
C SER A 105 -15.38 4.73 -6.40
N GLU A 106 -15.99 5.35 -7.39
CA GLU A 106 -15.64 6.69 -7.87
C GLU A 106 -16.41 7.76 -7.07
N ILE A 107 -16.05 9.02 -7.26
CA ILE A 107 -16.67 10.17 -6.58
C ILE A 107 -18.18 10.30 -6.86
N ASP A 108 -18.64 9.84 -8.02
CA ASP A 108 -20.06 9.85 -8.40
C ASP A 108 -20.85 8.65 -7.84
N GLY A 109 -20.18 7.79 -7.06
CA GLY A 109 -20.76 6.57 -6.48
C GLY A 109 -20.75 5.35 -7.41
N THR A 110 -20.24 5.49 -8.64
CA THR A 110 -20.06 4.35 -9.55
C THR A 110 -19.11 3.33 -8.95
N ILE A 111 -19.52 2.05 -8.93
CA ILE A 111 -18.69 0.92 -8.47
C ILE A 111 -18.28 0.10 -9.69
N ARG A 112 -16.99 -0.23 -9.77
CA ARG A 112 -16.45 -1.11 -10.82
C ARG A 112 -15.51 -2.15 -10.24
N ASP A 113 -15.36 -3.25 -10.96
CA ASP A 113 -14.36 -4.27 -10.63
C ASP A 113 -12.96 -3.76 -10.98
N LEU A 114 -11.99 -4.18 -10.17
CA LEU A 114 -10.57 -3.91 -10.40
C LEU A 114 -9.98 -5.03 -11.26
N LYS A 115 -9.06 -4.66 -12.12
CA LYS A 115 -8.28 -5.59 -12.91
C LYS A 115 -6.96 -4.95 -13.31
N VAL A 116 -5.86 -5.62 -13.02
CA VAL A 116 -4.52 -5.24 -13.48
C VAL A 116 -4.40 -5.24 -15.00
N SER A 117 -3.38 -4.59 -15.52
CA SER A 117 -3.09 -4.54 -16.96
C SER A 117 -2.71 -5.91 -17.55
N ASN A 118 -2.72 -6.00 -18.86
CA ASN A 118 -2.26 -7.19 -19.60
C ASN A 118 -0.88 -6.99 -20.26
N ILE A 119 -0.10 -5.98 -19.83
CA ILE A 119 1.25 -5.73 -20.37
C ILE A 119 2.19 -6.88 -20.00
N GLU A 120 2.94 -7.39 -20.99
CA GLU A 120 3.84 -8.53 -20.84
C GLU A 120 5.32 -8.14 -21.04
N ASP A 121 5.60 -6.98 -21.65
CA ASP A 121 6.92 -6.53 -22.01
C ASP A 121 7.29 -5.26 -21.24
N LEU A 122 8.54 -5.17 -20.75
CA LEU A 122 9.04 -4.00 -20.02
C LEU A 122 8.98 -2.72 -20.85
N GLU A 123 9.24 -2.79 -22.15
CA GLU A 123 9.22 -1.61 -23.04
C GLU A 123 7.83 -0.93 -23.17
N HIS A 124 6.77 -1.60 -22.73
CA HIS A 124 5.41 -1.04 -22.67
C HIS A 124 4.95 -0.75 -21.24
N ALA A 125 5.75 -1.16 -20.23
CA ALA A 125 5.36 -1.07 -18.83
C ALA A 125 5.57 0.32 -18.23
N SER A 126 4.69 0.69 -17.30
CA SER A 126 4.82 1.85 -16.42
C SER A 126 5.28 1.41 -15.04
N LEU A 127 6.37 2.01 -14.54
CA LEU A 127 6.95 1.74 -13.22
C LEU A 127 6.68 2.91 -12.28
N SER A 128 6.14 2.62 -11.09
CA SER A 128 6.12 3.53 -9.94
C SER A 128 7.12 3.07 -8.87
N TYR A 129 7.71 4.04 -8.19
CA TYR A 129 8.67 3.82 -7.11
C TYR A 129 8.49 4.91 -6.05
N ASN A 130 9.02 4.73 -4.85
CA ASN A 130 9.07 5.79 -3.83
C ASN A 130 10.27 6.73 -4.07
N ASN A 131 10.79 7.40 -3.05
CA ASN A 131 11.86 8.37 -3.24
C ASN A 131 13.23 7.71 -3.52
N LEU A 132 14.06 8.37 -4.34
CA LEU A 132 15.37 7.86 -4.74
C LEU A 132 16.34 7.70 -3.57
N GLN A 133 16.19 8.47 -2.52
CA GLN A 133 17.06 8.40 -1.33
C GLN A 133 16.91 7.05 -0.62
N LEU A 134 15.70 6.50 -0.56
CA LEU A 134 15.49 5.16 0.02
C LEU A 134 16.10 4.07 -0.86
N TRP A 135 15.95 4.17 -2.18
CA TRP A 135 16.60 3.24 -3.12
C TRP A 135 18.12 3.24 -2.97
N ASP A 136 18.74 4.41 -2.79
CA ASP A 136 20.18 4.55 -2.53
C ASP A 136 20.56 3.96 -1.16
N GLN A 137 19.82 4.32 -0.11
CA GLN A 137 20.06 3.86 1.24
C GLN A 137 19.96 2.33 1.38
N PHE A 138 19.03 1.69 0.66
CA PHE A 138 18.85 0.25 0.65
C PHE A 138 19.81 -0.46 -0.36
N GLY A 139 20.59 0.29 -1.15
CA GLY A 139 21.60 -0.25 -2.06
C GLY A 139 21.06 -0.75 -3.39
N PHE A 140 19.84 -0.35 -3.78
CA PHE A 140 19.18 -0.77 -5.03
C PHE A 140 19.02 0.34 -6.07
N LEU A 141 19.66 1.50 -5.88
CA LEU A 141 19.50 2.63 -6.81
C LEU A 141 19.94 2.29 -8.23
N GLU A 142 21.07 1.58 -8.41
CA GLU A 142 21.58 1.20 -9.73
C GLU A 142 20.62 0.23 -10.44
N GLN A 143 19.99 -0.69 -9.71
CA GLN A 143 18.98 -1.60 -10.24
C GLN A 143 17.73 -0.82 -10.71
N LEU A 144 17.24 0.15 -9.91
CA LEU A 144 16.16 1.03 -10.32
C LEU A 144 16.51 1.81 -11.60
N ILE A 145 17.70 2.40 -11.66
CA ILE A 145 18.18 3.13 -12.85
C ILE A 145 18.28 2.20 -14.06
N SER A 146 18.79 0.99 -13.88
CA SER A 146 18.86 -0.01 -14.95
C SER A 146 17.45 -0.38 -15.45
N LEU A 147 16.52 -0.67 -14.55
CA LEU A 147 15.12 -1.00 -14.86
C LEU A 147 14.42 0.18 -15.55
N SER A 148 14.65 1.42 -15.08
CA SER A 148 14.05 2.62 -15.66
C SER A 148 14.37 2.85 -17.15
N ARG A 149 15.50 2.31 -17.62
CA ARG A 149 15.89 2.38 -19.03
C ARG A 149 15.23 1.34 -19.91
N LYS A 150 14.60 0.32 -19.29
CA LYS A 150 13.94 -0.80 -19.98
C LYS A 150 12.43 -0.63 -20.08
N VAL A 151 11.84 0.18 -19.19
CA VAL A 151 10.39 0.42 -19.16
C VAL A 151 10.00 1.62 -20.02
N TRP A 152 8.75 1.67 -20.45
CA TRP A 152 8.21 2.79 -21.22
C TRP A 152 8.28 4.12 -20.44
N ARG A 153 7.93 4.10 -19.15
CA ARG A 153 7.96 5.32 -18.32
C ARG A 153 8.09 5.01 -16.84
N THR A 154 8.58 5.99 -16.10
CA THR A 154 8.62 5.96 -14.64
C THR A 154 7.92 7.17 -14.05
N ARG A 155 7.22 6.99 -12.93
CA ARG A 155 6.65 8.06 -12.09
C ARG A 155 6.66 7.60 -10.64
N ALA A 156 6.89 8.54 -9.73
CA ALA A 156 6.69 8.36 -8.30
C ALA A 156 5.32 8.95 -7.96
N TYR A 157 4.27 8.14 -8.00
CA TYR A 157 2.93 8.59 -7.66
C TYR A 157 2.74 8.74 -6.15
N GLY A 158 3.45 7.92 -5.39
CA GLY A 158 3.57 7.96 -3.96
C GLY A 158 2.51 7.17 -3.21
N ASP A 159 2.97 6.65 -2.09
CA ASP A 159 2.20 6.03 -1.05
C ASP A 159 1.22 4.97 -1.61
N PHE A 160 0.10 4.73 -0.95
CA PHE A 160 -0.96 3.79 -1.37
C PHE A 160 -1.37 3.93 -2.86
N TYR A 161 -1.30 5.13 -3.41
CA TYR A 161 -1.91 5.43 -4.70
C TYR A 161 -1.22 4.71 -5.87
N SER A 162 0.09 4.48 -5.78
CA SER A 162 0.83 3.66 -6.74
C SER A 162 0.22 2.26 -6.90
N TYR A 163 -0.13 1.62 -5.79
CA TYR A 163 -0.73 0.28 -5.77
C TYR A 163 -2.19 0.28 -6.23
N MET A 164 -2.94 1.33 -5.93
CA MET A 164 -4.31 1.47 -6.45
C MET A 164 -4.33 1.64 -7.96
N LEU A 165 -3.40 2.42 -8.51
CA LEU A 165 -3.21 2.54 -9.96
C LEU A 165 -2.79 1.21 -10.60
N LEU A 166 -1.99 0.39 -9.93
CA LEU A 166 -1.66 -0.96 -10.36
C LEU A 166 -2.90 -1.85 -10.41
N ALA A 167 -3.68 -1.88 -9.34
CA ALA A 167 -4.92 -2.64 -9.26
C ALA A 167 -5.98 -2.20 -10.29
N GLU A 168 -5.94 -0.93 -10.70
CA GLU A 168 -6.78 -0.37 -11.78
C GLU A 168 -6.23 -0.65 -13.19
N GLY A 169 -5.02 -1.20 -13.32
CA GLY A 169 -4.36 -1.46 -14.60
C GLY A 169 -3.73 -0.23 -15.28
N SER A 170 -3.55 0.86 -14.55
CA SER A 170 -2.94 2.11 -15.05
C SER A 170 -1.42 2.17 -14.84
N VAL A 171 -0.89 1.35 -13.95
CA VAL A 171 0.53 1.12 -13.68
C VAL A 171 0.75 -0.38 -13.71
N ASP A 172 1.96 -0.82 -14.08
CA ASP A 172 2.25 -2.25 -14.26
C ASP A 172 3.20 -2.81 -13.22
N ILE A 173 4.03 -1.93 -12.64
CA ILE A 173 5.09 -2.26 -11.68
C ILE A 173 5.11 -1.19 -10.59
N VAL A 174 5.10 -1.63 -9.33
CA VAL A 174 5.37 -0.78 -8.16
C VAL A 174 6.45 -1.45 -7.33
N ALA A 175 7.52 -0.72 -7.01
CA ALA A 175 8.60 -1.22 -6.18
C ALA A 175 9.04 -0.14 -5.20
N GLU A 176 9.10 -0.48 -3.91
CA GLU A 176 9.35 0.48 -2.84
C GLU A 176 10.13 -0.14 -1.68
N HIS A 177 10.85 0.72 -0.96
CA HIS A 177 11.64 0.38 0.22
C HIS A 177 11.19 1.17 1.44
N ASP A 178 11.57 0.70 2.64
CA ASP A 178 11.30 1.30 3.95
C ASP A 178 9.81 1.37 4.32
N LEU A 179 9.04 0.35 3.93
CA LEU A 179 7.64 0.20 4.29
C LEU A 179 7.47 -0.53 5.63
N LYS A 180 6.36 -0.28 6.29
CA LYS A 180 5.93 -0.95 7.51
C LYS A 180 4.70 -1.82 7.21
N LEU A 181 4.34 -2.69 8.15
CA LEU A 181 3.19 -3.58 8.01
C LEU A 181 1.89 -2.82 7.71
N TYR A 182 1.66 -1.68 8.35
CA TYR A 182 0.43 -0.90 8.18
C TYR A 182 0.37 -0.20 6.81
N ASP A 183 1.51 0.13 6.18
CA ASP A 183 1.58 0.66 4.81
C ASP A 183 1.18 -0.39 3.78
N ILE A 184 1.44 -1.68 4.06
CA ILE A 184 1.36 -2.79 3.10
C ILE A 184 0.04 -3.57 3.22
N ALA A 185 -0.41 -3.84 4.44
CA ALA A 185 -1.42 -4.87 4.71
C ALA A 185 -2.74 -4.67 3.96
N ALA A 186 -3.18 -3.43 3.77
CA ALA A 186 -4.41 -3.16 3.03
C ALA A 186 -4.23 -3.21 1.50
N LEU A 187 -3.01 -3.02 1.02
CA LEU A 187 -2.70 -2.98 -0.41
C LEU A 187 -2.64 -4.39 -1.02
N VAL A 188 -2.12 -5.35 -0.26
CA VAL A 188 -1.92 -6.74 -0.71
C VAL A 188 -3.20 -7.38 -1.24
N PRO A 189 -4.32 -7.46 -0.48
CA PRO A 189 -5.54 -8.09 -0.99
C PRO A 189 -6.11 -7.38 -2.22
N ILE A 190 -6.00 -6.04 -2.29
CA ILE A 190 -6.51 -5.28 -3.44
C ILE A 190 -5.73 -5.62 -4.70
N VAL A 191 -4.40 -5.65 -4.64
CA VAL A 191 -3.54 -6.00 -5.77
C VAL A 191 -3.75 -7.47 -6.18
N GLU A 192 -3.73 -8.41 -5.24
CA GLU A 192 -3.84 -9.83 -5.55
C GLU A 192 -5.23 -10.20 -6.10
N GLN A 193 -6.31 -9.70 -5.49
CA GLN A 193 -7.67 -9.97 -5.96
C GLN A 193 -7.99 -9.25 -7.28
N SER A 194 -7.20 -8.25 -7.69
CA SER A 194 -7.28 -7.64 -9.03
C SER A 194 -6.49 -8.42 -10.10
N GLY A 195 -5.79 -9.49 -9.71
CA GLY A 195 -4.99 -10.37 -10.59
C GLY A 195 -3.50 -10.02 -10.63
N GLY A 196 -3.02 -9.13 -9.75
CA GLY A 196 -1.61 -8.81 -9.59
C GLY A 196 -0.86 -9.80 -8.70
N THR A 197 0.45 -9.59 -8.57
CA THR A 197 1.34 -10.33 -7.67
C THR A 197 2.03 -9.35 -6.73
N PHE A 198 2.08 -9.68 -5.43
CA PHE A 198 2.70 -8.87 -4.40
C PHE A 198 3.67 -9.71 -3.58
N THR A 199 4.97 -9.34 -3.54
CA THR A 199 6.01 -10.04 -2.77
C THR A 199 6.95 -9.06 -2.07
N ALA A 200 7.80 -9.58 -1.18
CA ALA A 200 9.01 -8.86 -0.82
C ALA A 200 10.04 -8.96 -1.97
N VAL A 201 11.00 -8.03 -2.01
CA VAL A 201 12.09 -8.05 -3.01
C VAL A 201 13.05 -9.24 -2.76
N ASP A 202 13.16 -9.68 -1.52
CA ASP A 202 14.08 -10.73 -1.06
C ASP A 202 13.39 -12.09 -0.82
N GLY A 203 12.12 -12.23 -1.22
CA GLY A 203 11.39 -13.49 -1.08
C GLY A 203 9.88 -13.35 -0.81
N PRO A 204 9.29 -14.32 -0.11
CA PRO A 204 7.88 -14.25 0.27
C PRO A 204 7.59 -13.06 1.19
N LEU A 205 6.41 -12.44 1.01
CA LEU A 205 5.96 -11.37 1.86
C LEU A 205 5.68 -11.87 3.28
N THR A 206 6.18 -11.14 4.27
CA THR A 206 5.96 -11.38 5.70
C THR A 206 5.56 -10.08 6.40
N GLU A 207 5.07 -10.16 7.63
CA GLU A 207 4.78 -8.97 8.44
C GLU A 207 6.02 -8.10 8.74
N GLY A 208 7.22 -8.63 8.56
CA GLY A 208 8.49 -7.92 8.73
C GLY A 208 9.09 -7.39 7.43
N SER A 209 8.45 -7.62 6.29
CA SER A 209 8.97 -7.14 5.00
C SER A 209 8.89 -5.62 4.92
N SER A 210 9.98 -5.00 4.46
CA SER A 210 10.08 -3.54 4.30
C SER A 210 10.44 -3.11 2.89
N SER A 211 10.73 -4.06 2.01
CA SER A 211 11.05 -3.82 0.60
C SER A 211 10.14 -4.70 -0.23
N VAL A 212 9.31 -4.12 -1.09
CA VAL A 212 8.26 -4.83 -1.79
C VAL A 212 8.27 -4.61 -3.29
N LEU A 213 7.76 -5.59 -4.00
CA LEU A 213 7.47 -5.55 -5.43
C LEU A 213 6.03 -5.99 -5.65
N ALA A 214 5.23 -5.13 -6.28
CA ALA A 214 3.91 -5.43 -6.78
C ALA A 214 3.87 -5.26 -8.31
N THR A 215 3.24 -6.18 -9.02
CA THR A 215 3.13 -6.12 -10.47
C THR A 215 1.76 -6.61 -10.94
N ASN A 216 1.52 -6.45 -12.26
CA ASN A 216 0.35 -7.04 -12.92
C ASN A 216 0.40 -8.58 -13.04
N GLY A 217 1.34 -9.26 -12.36
CA GLY A 217 1.55 -10.70 -12.37
C GLY A 217 2.38 -11.20 -13.55
N LYS A 218 2.19 -10.65 -14.74
CA LYS A 218 2.90 -11.08 -15.96
C LYS A 218 4.37 -10.64 -15.99
N LEU A 219 4.67 -9.51 -15.39
CA LEU A 219 6.01 -8.93 -15.35
C LEU A 219 6.82 -9.32 -14.10
N HIS A 220 6.22 -10.05 -13.14
CA HIS A 220 6.80 -10.22 -11.80
C HIS A 220 8.20 -10.84 -11.82
N ASP A 221 8.35 -12.00 -12.43
CA ASP A 221 9.63 -12.72 -12.49
C ASP A 221 10.70 -11.92 -13.27
N THR A 222 10.28 -11.26 -14.35
CA THR A 222 11.19 -10.43 -15.16
C THR A 222 11.69 -9.23 -14.35
N VAL A 223 10.81 -8.56 -13.60
CA VAL A 223 11.19 -7.40 -12.76
C VAL A 223 12.03 -7.87 -11.58
N MET A 224 11.67 -8.95 -10.90
CA MET A 224 12.42 -9.52 -9.80
C MET A 224 13.87 -9.80 -10.22
N SER A 225 14.08 -10.43 -11.38
CA SER A 225 15.42 -10.71 -11.95
C SER A 225 16.23 -9.45 -12.33
N ASN A 226 15.59 -8.29 -12.40
CA ASN A 226 16.26 -7.01 -12.65
C ASN A 226 16.59 -6.25 -11.36
N LEU A 227 15.96 -6.63 -10.22
CA LEU A 227 16.18 -6.01 -8.91
C LEU A 227 17.16 -6.82 -8.04
N THR A 228 17.27 -8.12 -8.26
CA THR A 228 18.21 -9.03 -7.58
C THR A 228 19.43 -9.33 -8.44
#